data_5e8ffe76c0cde01966295fea7c8ee202
#
_entry.id   5e8ffe76c0cde01966295fea7c8ee202
#
_cell.length_a   1.000
_cell.length_b   1.000
_cell.length_c   1.000
_cell.angle_alpha   90.00
_cell.angle_beta   90.00
_cell.angle_gamma   90.00
#
_symmetry.space_group_name_H-M   'P 1'
#
loop_
_entity.id
_entity.type
_entity.pdbx_description
1 polymer ?
#
loop_
_entity_poly.entity_id
_entity_poly.type
_entity_poly.pdbx_seq_one_letter_code
_entity_poly.pdbx_strand_id
1 'polypeptide(L)'
;MASYINHPLLKKDAIESRLYQQILAGDVLKKGNTMVVAPTALGKTIVAILVAADRLNKVKNSKVLVLAPSKPLAIQHEESFKEFITLPCTSITGAVKTDERVKRWEESRIISATPQTVESDLLNGRYDLSSVSLIVFDECHHGVGSYSYVYLASRYVKESDYNLILGLTASPGSDKSKINEVCKNLYIQNIVVETENDRDVNPYFNPVEIDWV
;
A
#
# COMPACT_ATOMS: atom_id res chain seq x y z
N MET A 1 10.85 -26.87 8.91
CA MET A 1 10.78 -25.74 9.87
C MET A 1 10.31 -24.53 9.09
N ALA A 2 9.29 -23.83 9.59
CA ALA A 2 8.85 -22.57 8.96
C ALA A 2 10.01 -21.55 9.04
N SER A 3 10.30 -20.88 7.94
CA SER A 3 11.23 -19.78 7.94
C SER A 3 10.46 -18.47 8.01
N TYR A 4 10.98 -17.48 8.73
CA TYR A 4 10.33 -16.20 8.94
C TYR A 4 11.15 -15.08 8.33
N ILE A 5 10.46 -14.00 7.90
CA ILE A 5 11.11 -12.83 7.36
C ILE A 5 11.77 -12.04 8.50
N ASN A 6 13.06 -11.75 8.34
CA ASN A 6 13.80 -10.92 9.28
C ASN A 6 13.98 -9.51 8.72
N HIS A 7 13.39 -8.52 9.38
CA HIS A 7 13.52 -7.12 9.03
C HIS A 7 13.48 -6.24 10.30
N PRO A 8 14.29 -5.16 10.40
CA PRO A 8 14.38 -4.34 11.62
C PRO A 8 13.07 -3.78 12.14
N LEU A 9 12.10 -3.50 11.25
CA LEU A 9 10.81 -2.90 11.60
C LEU A 9 9.67 -3.91 11.68
N LEU A 10 9.92 -5.19 11.40
CA LEU A 10 8.95 -6.25 11.59
C LEU A 10 9.11 -6.90 12.96
N LYS A 11 8.00 -7.28 13.55
CA LYS A 11 8.01 -8.10 14.78
C LYS A 11 8.66 -9.46 14.49
N LYS A 12 9.41 -9.94 15.45
CA LYS A 12 10.13 -11.21 15.33
C LYS A 12 9.15 -12.36 15.06
N ASP A 13 9.50 -13.19 14.09
CA ASP A 13 8.76 -14.41 13.72
C ASP A 13 7.26 -14.16 13.40
N ALA A 14 6.92 -12.96 12.97
CA ALA A 14 5.54 -12.58 12.72
C ALA A 14 5.05 -12.93 11.29
N ILE A 15 5.95 -12.88 10.30
CA ILE A 15 5.60 -13.16 8.90
C ILE A 15 6.36 -14.38 8.43
N GLU A 16 5.62 -15.44 8.07
CA GLU A 16 6.18 -16.62 7.43
C GLU A 16 6.76 -16.23 6.06
N SER A 17 7.97 -16.71 5.79
CA SER A 17 8.65 -16.41 4.53
C SER A 17 7.98 -17.14 3.37
N ARG A 18 7.26 -16.39 2.56
CA ARG A 18 6.71 -16.84 1.28
C ARG A 18 7.44 -16.14 0.17
N LEU A 19 8.12 -16.91 -0.66
CA LEU A 19 9.03 -16.38 -1.67
C LEU A 19 8.33 -15.41 -2.63
N TYR A 20 7.14 -15.75 -3.11
CA TYR A 20 6.40 -14.89 -4.03
C TYR A 20 6.05 -13.51 -3.43
N GLN A 21 5.72 -13.43 -2.12
CA GLN A 21 5.44 -12.16 -1.47
C GLN A 21 6.68 -11.26 -1.38
N GLN A 22 7.84 -11.86 -1.09
CA GLN A 22 9.10 -11.13 -1.04
C GLN A 22 9.52 -10.63 -2.42
N ILE A 23 9.28 -11.41 -3.46
CA ILE A 23 9.60 -11.01 -4.83
C ILE A 23 8.68 -9.90 -5.31
N LEU A 24 7.37 -10.02 -5.07
CA LEU A 24 6.43 -8.95 -5.36
C LEU A 24 6.84 -7.64 -4.66
N ALA A 25 7.16 -7.70 -3.38
CA ALA A 25 7.64 -6.54 -2.65
C ALA A 25 8.95 -5.99 -3.24
N GLY A 26 9.89 -6.86 -3.57
CA GLY A 26 11.15 -6.51 -4.21
C GLY A 26 10.96 -5.85 -5.59
N ASP A 27 10.03 -6.35 -6.38
CA ASP A 27 9.69 -5.78 -7.68
C ASP A 27 9.13 -4.37 -7.57
N VAL A 28 8.20 -4.14 -6.66
CA VAL A 28 7.66 -2.80 -6.39
C VAL A 28 8.78 -1.83 -6.01
N LEU A 29 9.68 -2.26 -5.13
CA LEU A 29 10.79 -1.42 -4.67
C LEU A 29 11.81 -1.12 -5.78
N LYS A 30 11.99 -2.02 -6.74
CA LYS A 30 12.94 -1.86 -7.86
C LYS A 30 12.33 -1.14 -9.05
N LYS A 31 11.08 -1.49 -9.40
CA LYS A 31 10.43 -1.02 -10.63
C LYS A 31 9.66 0.27 -10.45
N GLY A 32 9.39 0.69 -9.21
CA GLY A 32 8.64 1.90 -8.90
C GLY A 32 7.13 1.66 -8.80
N ASN A 33 6.34 2.64 -9.19
CA ASN A 33 4.89 2.62 -9.02
C ASN A 33 4.24 1.42 -9.72
N THR A 34 3.65 0.53 -8.93
CA THR A 34 3.18 -0.78 -9.39
C THR A 34 1.75 -1.05 -8.91
N MET A 35 0.94 -1.64 -9.80
CA MET A 35 -0.33 -2.27 -9.46
C MET A 35 -0.12 -3.77 -9.31
N VAL A 36 -0.49 -4.31 -8.17
CA VAL A 36 -0.54 -5.75 -7.92
C VAL A 36 -1.99 -6.23 -8.04
N VAL A 37 -2.22 -7.08 -9.02
CA VAL A 37 -3.51 -7.74 -9.25
C VAL A 37 -3.40 -9.18 -8.75
N ALA A 38 -4.06 -9.48 -7.65
CA ALA A 38 -4.01 -10.80 -7.06
C ALA A 38 -5.29 -11.10 -6.26
N PRO A 39 -5.75 -12.37 -6.22
CA PRO A 39 -6.85 -12.77 -5.36
C PRO A 39 -6.58 -12.42 -3.89
N THR A 40 -7.63 -12.23 -3.12
CA THR A 40 -7.54 -11.87 -1.69
C THR A 40 -6.75 -12.90 -0.89
N ALA A 41 -6.88 -14.18 -1.22
CA ALA A 41 -6.19 -15.29 -0.55
C ALA A 41 -4.66 -15.26 -0.68
N LEU A 42 -4.11 -14.54 -1.66
CA LEU A 42 -2.66 -14.48 -1.88
C LEU A 42 -1.93 -13.46 -0.99
N GLY A 43 -2.62 -12.82 -0.05
CA GLY A 43 -1.98 -11.98 0.96
C GLY A 43 -1.39 -10.68 0.42
N LYS A 44 -2.14 -9.93 -0.39
CA LYS A 44 -1.77 -8.58 -0.86
C LYS A 44 -1.36 -7.64 0.27
N THR A 45 -2.01 -7.75 1.42
CA THR A 45 -1.69 -6.94 2.61
C THR A 45 -0.27 -7.22 3.11
N ILE A 46 0.19 -8.45 3.08
CA ILE A 46 1.57 -8.79 3.46
C ILE A 46 2.58 -8.13 2.50
N VAL A 47 2.30 -8.12 1.20
CA VAL A 47 3.14 -7.41 0.22
C VAL A 47 3.23 -5.92 0.58
N ALA A 48 2.11 -5.28 0.88
CA ALA A 48 2.06 -3.88 1.30
C ALA A 48 2.86 -3.65 2.60
N ILE A 49 2.77 -4.54 3.58
CA ILE A 49 3.51 -4.47 4.83
C ILE A 49 5.03 -4.58 4.58
N LEU A 50 5.47 -5.47 3.72
CA LEU A 50 6.89 -5.63 3.38
C LEU A 50 7.43 -4.40 2.65
N VAL A 51 6.71 -3.86 1.69
CA VAL A 51 7.10 -2.61 0.99
C VAL A 51 7.14 -1.44 1.97
N ALA A 52 6.14 -1.32 2.84
CA ALA A 52 6.08 -0.27 3.86
C ALA A 52 7.27 -0.35 4.84
N ALA A 53 7.60 -1.54 5.33
CA ALA A 53 8.72 -1.74 6.24
C ALA A 53 10.05 -1.30 5.59
N ASP A 54 10.28 -1.68 4.34
CA ASP A 54 11.49 -1.26 3.60
C ASP A 54 11.55 0.26 3.40
N ARG A 55 10.44 0.89 3.00
CA ARG A 55 10.38 2.34 2.81
C ARG A 55 10.64 3.10 4.12
N LEU A 56 10.00 2.71 5.20
CA LEU A 56 10.18 3.33 6.52
C LEU A 56 11.61 3.15 7.07
N ASN A 57 12.26 2.06 6.71
CA ASN A 57 13.65 1.82 7.10
C ASN A 57 14.64 2.65 6.27
N LYS A 58 14.40 2.77 4.97
CA LYS A 58 15.28 3.51 4.05
C LYS A 58 15.09 5.03 4.16
N VAL A 59 13.86 5.49 4.23
CA VAL A 59 13.54 6.91 4.34
C VAL A 59 13.21 7.24 5.78
N LYS A 60 14.21 7.70 6.52
CA LYS A 60 14.07 7.99 7.96
C LYS A 60 13.04 9.08 8.22
N ASN A 61 12.28 8.91 9.30
CA ASN A 61 11.20 9.82 9.70
C ASN A 61 10.06 9.98 8.69
N SER A 62 10.01 9.14 7.67
CA SER A 62 8.90 9.14 6.73
C SER A 62 7.66 8.43 7.27
N LYS A 63 6.55 8.63 6.58
CA LYS A 63 5.26 8.00 6.86
C LYS A 63 4.83 7.12 5.70
N VAL A 64 3.99 6.14 6.00
CA VAL A 64 3.26 5.34 5.01
C VAL A 64 1.78 5.62 5.16
N LEU A 65 1.13 5.94 4.06
CA LEU A 65 -0.31 6.15 3.99
C LEU A 65 -0.97 4.98 3.25
N VAL A 66 -1.89 4.30 3.92
CA VAL A 66 -2.69 3.20 3.35
C VAL A 66 -4.11 3.70 3.17
N LEU A 67 -4.57 3.80 1.94
CA LEU A 67 -5.90 4.29 1.61
C LEU A 67 -6.84 3.13 1.27
N ALA A 68 -7.99 3.11 1.89
CA ALA A 68 -9.03 2.12 1.69
C ALA A 68 -10.39 2.79 1.49
N PRO A 69 -11.27 2.25 0.62
CA PRO A 69 -12.50 2.93 0.22
C PRO A 69 -13.58 2.98 1.30
N SER A 70 -13.39 2.29 2.41
CA SER A 70 -14.37 2.29 3.51
C SER A 70 -13.71 2.31 4.89
N LYS A 71 -14.44 2.80 5.88
CA LYS A 71 -14.00 2.80 7.28
C LYS A 71 -13.64 1.40 7.79
N PRO A 72 -14.45 0.33 7.59
CA PRO A 72 -14.09 -1.00 8.05
C PRO A 72 -12.77 -1.50 7.45
N LEU A 73 -12.52 -1.25 6.16
CA LEU A 73 -11.26 -1.63 5.51
C LEU A 73 -10.07 -0.83 6.05
N ALA A 74 -10.24 0.46 6.31
CA ALA A 74 -9.19 1.27 6.92
C ALA A 74 -8.81 0.75 8.31
N ILE A 75 -9.78 0.38 9.13
CA ILE A 75 -9.55 -0.21 10.45
C ILE A 75 -8.87 -1.59 10.33
N GLN A 76 -9.30 -2.40 9.39
CA GLN A 76 -8.69 -3.72 9.13
C GLN A 76 -7.20 -3.59 8.74
N HIS A 77 -6.85 -2.62 7.92
CA HIS A 77 -5.45 -2.34 7.59
C HIS A 77 -4.66 -1.86 8.81
N GLU A 78 -5.22 -0.99 9.64
CA GLU A 78 -4.59 -0.58 10.90
C GLU A 78 -4.25 -1.80 11.77
N GLU A 79 -5.20 -2.71 11.96
CA GLU A 79 -5.01 -3.94 12.74
C GLU A 79 -3.93 -4.83 12.14
N SER A 80 -3.94 -5.03 10.83
CA SER A 80 -2.94 -5.84 10.12
C SER A 80 -1.54 -5.26 10.25
N PHE A 81 -1.37 -3.96 10.08
CA PHE A 81 -0.07 -3.31 10.24
C PHE A 81 0.42 -3.35 11.69
N LYS A 82 -0.46 -3.16 12.66
CA LYS A 82 -0.13 -3.30 14.10
C LYS A 82 0.32 -4.71 14.47
N GLU A 83 -0.23 -5.72 13.82
CA GLU A 83 0.16 -7.12 14.06
C GLU A 83 1.63 -7.37 13.70
N PHE A 84 2.12 -6.78 12.59
CA PHE A 84 3.41 -7.13 12.01
C PHE A 84 4.52 -6.08 12.17
N ILE A 85 4.18 -4.80 12.27
CA ILE A 85 5.17 -3.72 12.32
C ILE A 85 5.31 -3.16 13.74
N THR A 86 6.55 -2.79 14.10
CA THR A 86 6.91 -2.28 15.44
C THR A 86 6.65 -0.79 15.61
N LEU A 87 6.38 -0.05 14.53
CA LEU A 87 6.19 1.41 14.56
C LEU A 87 4.73 1.80 14.87
N PRO A 88 4.50 3.03 15.37
CA PRO A 88 3.15 3.53 15.64
C PRO A 88 2.27 3.53 14.41
N CYS A 89 1.10 2.93 14.53
CA CYS A 89 0.11 2.78 13.48
C CYS A 89 -1.25 3.27 13.97
N THR A 90 -1.99 3.96 13.12
CA THR A 90 -3.32 4.49 13.44
C THR A 90 -4.25 4.46 12.24
N SER A 91 -5.55 4.67 12.49
CA SER A 91 -6.53 4.93 11.45
C SER A 91 -7.10 6.36 11.53
N ILE A 92 -7.35 6.95 10.36
CA ILE A 92 -7.97 8.27 10.19
C ILE A 92 -9.19 8.11 9.28
N THR A 93 -10.38 8.29 9.87
CA THR A 93 -11.66 8.22 9.17
C THR A 93 -12.54 9.40 9.54
N GLY A 94 -13.64 9.62 8.82
CA GLY A 94 -14.60 10.68 9.14
C GLY A 94 -15.27 10.58 10.52
N ALA A 95 -15.18 9.41 11.16
CA ALA A 95 -15.66 9.22 12.53
C ALA A 95 -14.71 9.80 13.61
N VAL A 96 -13.48 10.10 13.25
CA VAL A 96 -12.48 10.68 14.14
C VAL A 96 -12.56 12.21 14.08
N LYS A 97 -12.60 12.87 15.24
CA LYS A 97 -12.63 14.34 15.33
C LYS A 97 -11.39 14.96 14.68
N THR A 98 -11.54 16.16 14.13
CA THR A 98 -10.49 16.86 13.36
C THR A 98 -9.18 17.00 14.13
N ASP A 99 -9.23 17.50 15.38
CA ASP A 99 -8.02 17.70 16.17
C ASP A 99 -7.32 16.39 16.50
N GLU A 100 -8.09 15.34 16.75
CA GLU A 100 -7.57 14.00 16.96
C GLU A 100 -6.93 13.43 15.67
N ARG A 101 -7.47 13.74 14.48
CA ARG A 101 -6.86 13.31 13.21
C ARG A 101 -5.49 13.94 13.00
N VAL A 102 -5.35 15.23 13.27
CA VAL A 102 -4.06 15.93 13.20
C VAL A 102 -3.04 15.29 14.14
N LYS A 103 -3.43 15.08 15.39
CA LYS A 103 -2.58 14.42 16.39
C LYS A 103 -2.16 13.01 15.94
N ARG A 104 -3.08 12.20 15.48
CA ARG A 104 -2.78 10.85 14.97
C ARG A 104 -1.81 10.90 13.78
N TRP A 105 -1.99 11.85 12.86
CA TRP A 105 -1.06 12.06 11.76
C TRP A 105 0.35 12.37 12.24
N GLU A 106 0.50 13.27 13.20
CA GLU A 106 1.79 13.67 13.74
C GLU A 106 2.51 12.54 14.48
N GLU A 107 1.78 11.82 15.33
CA GLU A 107 2.35 10.79 16.22
C GLU A 107 2.59 9.43 15.55
N SER A 108 2.00 9.15 14.38
CA SER A 108 2.09 7.85 13.75
C SER A 108 3.04 7.83 12.54
N ARG A 109 3.58 6.66 12.27
CA ARG A 109 4.43 6.39 11.10
C ARG A 109 3.66 5.69 9.99
N ILE A 110 2.61 4.96 10.34
CA ILE A 110 1.72 4.29 9.40
C ILE A 110 0.31 4.78 9.68
N ILE A 111 -0.32 5.34 8.66
CA ILE A 111 -1.68 5.86 8.73
C ILE A 111 -2.55 5.11 7.72
N SER A 112 -3.56 4.42 8.20
CA SER A 112 -4.62 3.86 7.38
C SER A 112 -5.81 4.81 7.37
N ALA A 113 -6.36 5.13 6.20
CA ALA A 113 -7.38 6.18 6.13
C ALA A 113 -8.39 5.96 5.00
N THR A 114 -9.56 6.57 5.15
CA THR A 114 -10.50 6.76 4.06
C THR A 114 -10.06 7.96 3.21
N PRO A 115 -10.07 7.85 1.87
CA PRO A 115 -9.49 8.86 1.00
C PRO A 115 -10.20 10.21 1.09
N GLN A 116 -11.52 10.23 1.26
CA GLN A 116 -12.30 11.47 1.37
C GLN A 116 -11.91 12.28 2.62
N THR A 117 -11.60 11.60 3.71
CA THR A 117 -11.15 12.26 4.95
C THR A 117 -9.77 12.89 4.77
N VAL A 118 -8.84 12.18 4.15
CA VAL A 118 -7.50 12.72 3.85
C VAL A 118 -7.58 13.89 2.90
N GLU A 119 -8.36 13.77 1.82
CA GLU A 119 -8.58 14.87 0.88
C GLU A 119 -9.11 16.13 1.58
N SER A 120 -10.13 15.98 2.42
CA SER A 120 -10.67 17.10 3.20
C SER A 120 -9.62 17.72 4.13
N ASP A 121 -8.84 16.92 4.81
CA ASP A 121 -7.80 17.40 5.72
C ASP A 121 -6.69 18.15 4.96
N LEU A 122 -6.27 17.65 3.81
CA LEU A 122 -5.28 18.31 2.96
C LEU A 122 -5.79 19.63 2.38
N LEU A 123 -7.04 19.67 1.91
CA LEU A 123 -7.67 20.90 1.40
C LEU A 123 -7.80 21.97 2.47
N ASN A 124 -7.96 21.58 3.73
CA ASN A 124 -8.00 22.49 4.87
C ASN A 124 -6.61 22.77 5.48
N GLY A 125 -5.53 22.31 4.86
CA GLY A 125 -4.16 22.59 5.29
C GLY A 125 -3.79 22.00 6.65
N ARG A 126 -4.42 20.91 7.06
CA ARG A 126 -4.18 20.30 8.38
C ARG A 126 -2.86 19.56 8.46
N TYR A 127 -2.43 18.97 7.38
CA TYR A 127 -1.13 18.34 7.15
C TYR A 127 -0.85 18.27 5.65
N ASP A 128 0.32 17.81 5.24
CA ASP A 128 0.72 17.61 3.85
C ASP A 128 1.29 16.21 3.63
N LEU A 129 1.62 15.88 2.38
CA LEU A 129 2.15 14.56 1.99
C LEU A 129 3.66 14.55 1.81
N SER A 130 4.37 15.63 2.15
CA SER A 130 5.82 15.75 1.91
C SER A 130 6.65 14.68 2.63
N SER A 131 6.21 14.24 3.80
CA SER A 131 6.88 13.20 4.59
C SER A 131 6.49 11.77 4.22
N VAL A 132 5.56 11.58 3.29
CA VAL A 132 5.06 10.25 2.91
C VAL A 132 6.00 9.60 1.90
N SER A 133 6.53 8.43 2.21
CA SER A 133 7.44 7.67 1.35
C SER A 133 6.76 6.50 0.62
N LEU A 134 5.51 6.22 0.93
CA LEU A 134 4.68 5.23 0.26
C LEU A 134 3.20 5.57 0.44
N ILE A 135 2.44 5.55 -0.64
CA ILE A 135 0.99 5.43 -0.59
C ILE A 135 0.57 4.07 -1.15
N VAL A 136 -0.22 3.34 -0.39
CA VAL A 136 -0.91 2.13 -0.82
C VAL A 136 -2.36 2.49 -1.12
N PHE A 137 -2.78 2.28 -2.36
CA PHE A 137 -4.18 2.40 -2.78
C PHE A 137 -4.81 1.02 -2.78
N ASP A 138 -5.54 0.68 -1.73
CA ASP A 138 -6.32 -0.56 -1.70
C ASP A 138 -7.56 -0.43 -2.57
N GLU A 139 -7.97 -1.52 -3.22
CA GLU A 139 -9.03 -1.49 -4.23
C GLU A 139 -8.78 -0.38 -5.27
N CYS A 140 -7.57 -0.34 -5.83
CA CYS A 140 -7.08 0.76 -6.65
C CYS A 140 -7.85 0.97 -7.95
N HIS A 141 -8.72 0.02 -8.36
CA HIS A 141 -9.65 0.19 -9.47
C HIS A 141 -10.64 1.35 -9.28
N HIS A 142 -10.80 1.87 -8.06
CA HIS A 142 -11.52 3.11 -7.78
C HIS A 142 -10.80 4.38 -8.29
N GLY A 143 -9.56 4.29 -8.73
CA GLY A 143 -8.77 5.42 -9.23
C GLY A 143 -9.22 5.96 -10.58
N VAL A 144 -10.51 6.26 -10.73
CA VAL A 144 -11.16 6.76 -11.93
C VAL A 144 -12.03 7.99 -11.65
N GLY A 145 -12.26 8.80 -12.67
CA GLY A 145 -13.14 9.97 -12.58
C GLY A 145 -12.71 10.96 -11.50
N SER A 146 -13.66 11.34 -10.65
CA SER A 146 -13.45 12.28 -9.54
C SER A 146 -13.25 11.62 -8.18
N TYR A 147 -13.01 10.32 -8.14
CA TYR A 147 -12.75 9.63 -6.88
C TYR A 147 -11.50 10.19 -6.20
N SER A 148 -11.53 10.33 -4.88
CA SER A 148 -10.46 11.00 -4.11
C SER A 148 -9.06 10.42 -4.34
N TYR A 149 -8.92 9.16 -4.75
CA TYR A 149 -7.62 8.57 -5.11
C TYR A 149 -6.91 9.36 -6.21
N VAL A 150 -7.64 9.85 -7.19
CA VAL A 150 -7.07 10.61 -8.32
C VAL A 150 -6.43 11.92 -7.83
N TYR A 151 -7.14 12.66 -7.00
CA TYR A 151 -6.62 13.88 -6.39
C TYR A 151 -5.41 13.60 -5.49
N LEU A 152 -5.51 12.59 -4.63
CA LEU A 152 -4.45 12.26 -3.68
C LEU A 152 -3.16 11.82 -4.37
N ALA A 153 -3.24 10.99 -5.42
CA ALA A 153 -2.08 10.59 -6.20
C ALA A 153 -1.39 11.79 -6.87
N SER A 154 -2.17 12.68 -7.50
CA SER A 154 -1.66 13.88 -8.15
C SER A 154 -0.95 14.81 -7.16
N ARG A 155 -1.53 14.99 -5.99
CA ARG A 155 -0.93 15.82 -4.95
C ARG A 155 0.34 15.20 -4.38
N TYR A 156 0.31 13.90 -4.13
CA TYR A 156 1.44 13.14 -3.57
C TYR A 156 2.71 13.23 -4.42
N VAL A 157 2.61 12.99 -5.72
CA VAL A 157 3.78 13.04 -6.61
C VAL A 157 4.39 14.42 -6.74
N LYS A 158 3.64 15.47 -6.40
CA LYS A 158 4.14 16.85 -6.38
C LYS A 158 4.76 17.25 -5.05
N GLU A 159 4.27 16.72 -3.94
CA GLU A 159 4.67 17.11 -2.60
C GLU A 159 5.81 16.29 -2.01
N SER A 160 5.94 15.00 -2.40
CA SER A 160 6.94 14.12 -1.83
C SER A 160 8.09 13.83 -2.80
N ASP A 161 9.31 14.08 -2.35
CA ASP A 161 10.53 13.73 -3.10
C ASP A 161 10.82 12.21 -3.07
N TYR A 162 10.24 11.50 -2.12
CA TYR A 162 10.41 10.04 -1.94
C TYR A 162 9.16 9.26 -2.32
N ASN A 163 8.38 9.77 -3.29
CA ASN A 163 7.11 9.14 -3.62
C ASN A 163 7.27 7.73 -4.22
N LEU A 164 6.42 6.83 -3.75
CA LEU A 164 6.22 5.50 -4.29
C LEU A 164 4.75 5.13 -4.13
N ILE A 165 4.16 4.58 -5.18
CA ILE A 165 2.75 4.18 -5.21
C ILE A 165 2.65 2.68 -5.41
N LEU A 166 1.88 2.03 -4.54
CA LEU A 166 1.48 0.64 -4.64
C LEU A 166 -0.05 0.56 -4.75
N GLY A 167 -0.54 0.13 -5.89
CA GLY A 167 -1.95 -0.19 -6.06
C GLY A 167 -2.22 -1.66 -5.82
N LEU A 168 -3.28 -1.97 -5.08
CA LEU A 168 -3.72 -3.34 -4.82
C LEU A 168 -5.15 -3.52 -5.34
N THR A 169 -5.41 -4.59 -6.06
CA THR A 169 -6.77 -4.97 -6.47
C THR A 169 -6.87 -6.46 -6.72
N ALA A 170 -8.03 -7.04 -6.41
CA ALA A 170 -8.34 -8.41 -6.81
C ALA A 170 -8.80 -8.48 -8.28
N SER A 171 -9.38 -7.41 -8.80
CA SER A 171 -9.84 -7.32 -10.17
C SER A 171 -9.70 -5.90 -10.71
N PRO A 172 -8.81 -5.67 -11.66
CA PRO A 172 -8.65 -4.35 -12.27
C PRO A 172 -9.80 -3.97 -13.22
N GLY A 173 -10.71 -4.92 -13.46
CA GLY A 173 -11.72 -4.85 -14.51
C GLY A 173 -11.29 -5.54 -15.81
N SER A 174 -12.23 -5.79 -16.69
CA SER A 174 -11.99 -6.39 -18.01
C SER A 174 -11.76 -5.34 -19.11
N ASP A 175 -12.11 -4.10 -18.84
CA ASP A 175 -12.00 -2.99 -19.79
C ASP A 175 -10.60 -2.37 -19.73
N LYS A 176 -9.83 -2.58 -20.80
CA LYS A 176 -8.48 -2.01 -20.94
C LYS A 176 -8.46 -0.49 -20.82
N SER A 177 -9.51 0.18 -21.28
CA SER A 177 -9.62 1.65 -21.18
C SER A 177 -9.65 2.10 -19.72
N LYS A 178 -10.42 1.42 -18.88
CA LYS A 178 -10.49 1.70 -17.43
C LYS A 178 -9.19 1.37 -16.70
N ILE A 179 -8.55 0.26 -17.06
CA ILE A 179 -7.24 -0.10 -16.50
C ILE A 179 -6.21 0.98 -16.83
N ASN A 180 -6.18 1.44 -18.08
CA ASN A 180 -5.29 2.52 -18.51
C ASN A 180 -5.59 3.84 -17.78
N GLU A 181 -6.86 4.17 -17.56
CA GLU A 181 -7.28 5.34 -16.81
C GLU A 181 -6.77 5.27 -15.36
N VAL A 182 -6.94 4.15 -14.67
CA VAL A 182 -6.42 3.94 -13.31
C VAL A 182 -4.90 4.13 -13.28
N CYS A 183 -4.19 3.48 -14.19
CA CYS A 183 -2.72 3.59 -14.26
C CYS A 183 -2.26 5.02 -14.49
N LYS A 184 -2.91 5.75 -15.40
CA LYS A 184 -2.62 7.15 -15.64
C LYS A 184 -2.90 8.02 -14.41
N ASN A 185 -4.06 7.86 -13.80
CA ASN A 185 -4.51 8.68 -12.67
C ASN A 185 -3.71 8.42 -11.39
N LEU A 186 -3.23 7.20 -11.19
CA LEU A 186 -2.44 6.81 -10.03
C LEU A 186 -0.92 6.73 -10.30
N TYR A 187 -0.48 7.21 -11.46
CA TYR A 187 0.94 7.21 -11.85
C TYR A 187 1.58 5.81 -11.83
N ILE A 188 0.80 4.77 -12.10
CA ILE A 188 1.26 3.38 -12.14
C ILE A 188 1.97 3.12 -13.46
N GLN A 189 3.19 2.58 -13.36
CA GLN A 189 4.06 2.28 -14.50
C GLN A 189 4.16 0.78 -14.79
N ASN A 190 3.89 -0.04 -13.77
CA ASN A 190 4.03 -1.50 -13.86
C ASN A 190 2.77 -2.16 -13.33
N ILE A 191 2.37 -3.27 -13.98
CA ILE A 191 1.27 -4.12 -13.52
C ILE A 191 1.82 -5.53 -13.34
N VAL A 192 1.60 -6.11 -12.17
CA VAL A 192 1.93 -7.49 -11.87
C VAL A 192 0.65 -8.24 -11.57
N VAL A 193 0.41 -9.32 -12.30
CA VAL A 193 -0.79 -10.15 -12.16
C VAL A 193 -0.39 -11.51 -11.57
N GLU A 194 -1.07 -11.89 -10.48
CA GLU A 194 -0.90 -13.18 -9.83
C GLU A 194 -2.18 -13.96 -9.85
N THR A 195 -2.10 -15.23 -10.16
CA THR A 195 -3.24 -16.15 -10.10
C THR A 195 -3.00 -17.23 -9.07
N GLU A 196 -4.08 -17.82 -8.53
CA GLU A 196 -3.97 -18.95 -7.60
C GLU A 196 -3.22 -20.12 -8.22
N ASN A 197 -3.43 -20.37 -9.50
CA ASN A 197 -2.76 -21.45 -10.22
C ASN A 197 -1.25 -21.25 -10.34
N ASP A 198 -0.79 -20.01 -10.40
CA ASP A 198 0.63 -19.71 -10.55
C ASP A 198 1.40 -19.93 -9.23
N ARG A 199 0.71 -19.86 -8.09
CA ARG A 199 1.33 -19.79 -6.77
C ARG A 199 0.96 -20.90 -5.81
N ASP A 200 -0.32 -21.26 -5.73
CA ASP A 200 -0.77 -22.28 -4.76
C ASP A 200 -0.39 -23.70 -5.19
N VAL A 201 -0.26 -23.95 -6.49
CA VAL A 201 0.15 -25.25 -7.00
C VAL A 201 1.67 -25.47 -6.86
N ASN A 202 2.47 -24.38 -6.85
CA ASN A 202 3.93 -24.51 -6.80
C ASN A 202 4.66 -23.32 -6.14
N PRO A 203 4.35 -22.96 -4.89
CA PRO A 203 4.86 -21.74 -4.26
C PRO A 203 6.38 -21.72 -4.07
N TYR A 204 7.06 -22.87 -4.23
CA TYR A 204 8.49 -23.02 -3.94
C TYR A 204 9.32 -23.51 -5.12
N PHE A 205 8.73 -23.78 -6.30
CA PHE A 205 9.40 -24.61 -7.31
C PHE A 205 10.00 -23.87 -8.49
N ASN A 206 9.65 -22.63 -8.77
CA ASN A 206 10.23 -21.89 -9.88
C ASN A 206 10.64 -20.49 -9.45
N PRO A 207 11.79 -20.34 -8.77
CA PRO A 207 12.39 -19.04 -8.55
C PRO A 207 12.71 -18.28 -9.88
N VAL A 208 12.79 -19.01 -11.00
CA VAL A 208 13.04 -18.45 -12.34
C VAL A 208 11.79 -17.90 -13.00
N GLU A 209 10.60 -18.42 -12.68
CA GLU A 209 9.31 -17.87 -13.15
C GLU A 209 8.94 -16.55 -12.46
N ILE A 210 9.78 -16.14 -11.54
CA ILE A 210 9.61 -14.97 -10.70
C ILE A 210 10.45 -13.79 -11.23
N ASP A 211 11.26 -13.99 -12.23
CA ASP A 211 11.80 -12.92 -13.07
C ASP A 211 10.70 -12.39 -14.00
N TRP A 212 9.73 -11.75 -13.37
CA TRP A 212 8.69 -11.09 -14.10
C TRP A 212 9.15 -9.71 -14.46
N VAL A 213 9.55 -9.69 -15.63
CA VAL A 213 9.85 -8.46 -16.34
C VAL A 213 8.57 -7.94 -16.99
#